data_eeac815a17c732c9814bc7d30ce4b4a1
#
_entry.id   eeac815a17c732c9814bc7d30ce4b4a1
#
_cell.length_a   1.000
_cell.length_b   1.000
_cell.length_c   1.000
_cell.angle_alpha   90.00
_cell.angle_beta   90.00
_cell.angle_gamma   90.00
#
_symmetry.space_group_name_H-M   'P 1'
#
loop_
_entity.id
_entity.type
_entity.pdbx_description
1 polymer ?
#
loop_
_entity_poly.entity_id
_entity_poly.type
_entity_poly.pdbx_seq_one_letter_code
_entity_poly.pdbx_strand_id
1 'polypeptide(L)'
;MTVWYLTPKPAVKVTIAVLDDAFGEYALVSARMPKQRPIRFIKVSRIGGSQDTPITDMARILIECFGPDVETCENMTATARTALRNAISTTVEGAWIRNWSNEQGPVDFPHPEIIDMERWQFQGNLSLSTAPVLSVPPGS
;
A
#
# COMPACT_ATOMS: atom_id res chain seq x y z
N MET A 1 29.57 -1.62 20.93
CA MET A 1 28.40 -2.31 21.48
C MET A 1 27.30 -2.36 20.44
N THR A 2 26.71 -3.51 20.24
CA THR A 2 25.59 -3.70 19.34
C THR A 2 24.29 -3.33 20.04
N VAL A 3 23.49 -2.48 19.41
CA VAL A 3 22.21 -2.04 19.98
C VAL A 3 21.09 -2.37 18.99
N TRP A 4 20.01 -2.95 19.50
CA TRP A 4 18.82 -3.24 18.71
C TRP A 4 17.76 -2.17 18.95
N TYR A 5 17.20 -1.66 17.87
CA TYR A 5 16.06 -0.75 17.91
C TYR A 5 14.83 -1.42 17.34
N LEU A 6 13.67 -1.06 17.87
CA LEU A 6 12.39 -1.43 17.25
C LEU A 6 12.08 -0.41 16.16
N THR A 7 12.04 -0.88 14.93
CA THR A 7 11.85 -0.02 13.76
C THR A 7 10.66 -0.52 12.92
N PRO A 8 9.78 0.39 12.49
CA PRO A 8 8.71 0.02 11.57
C PRO A 8 9.26 -0.48 10.24
N LYS A 9 8.61 -1.49 9.66
CA LYS A 9 8.90 -1.91 8.30
C LYS A 9 8.31 -0.90 7.31
N PRO A 10 8.86 -0.78 6.08
CA PRO A 10 8.35 0.16 5.07
C PRO A 10 6.94 -0.22 4.64
N ALA A 11 5.94 0.53 5.11
CA ALA A 11 4.53 0.21 4.91
C ALA A 11 4.13 0.22 3.43
N VAL A 12 4.69 1.14 2.63
CA VAL A 12 4.41 1.20 1.19
C VAL A 12 4.93 -0.05 0.50
N LYS A 13 6.15 -0.49 0.83
CA LYS A 13 6.73 -1.71 0.26
C LYS A 13 5.91 -2.95 0.61
N VAL A 14 5.46 -3.04 1.86
CA VAL A 14 4.60 -4.15 2.32
C VAL A 14 3.28 -4.15 1.54
N THR A 15 2.65 -2.99 1.39
CA THR A 15 1.40 -2.85 0.63
C THR A 15 1.59 -3.26 -0.82
N ILE A 16 2.67 -2.80 -1.46
CA ILE A 16 2.99 -3.16 -2.84
C ILE A 16 3.12 -4.68 -2.97
N ALA A 17 3.82 -5.33 -2.03
CA ALA A 17 3.99 -6.79 -2.08
C ALA A 17 2.66 -7.52 -1.97
N VAL A 18 1.76 -7.09 -1.10
CA VAL A 18 0.41 -7.66 -0.97
C VAL A 18 -0.37 -7.53 -2.28
N LEU A 19 -0.37 -6.34 -2.87
CA LEU A 19 -1.13 -6.08 -4.09
C LEU A 19 -0.48 -6.73 -5.31
N ASP A 20 0.83 -6.75 -5.39
CA ASP A 20 1.54 -7.38 -6.50
C ASP A 20 1.27 -8.88 -6.55
N ASP A 21 1.22 -9.53 -5.39
CA ASP A 21 0.85 -10.94 -5.30
C ASP A 21 -0.59 -11.17 -5.80
N ALA A 22 -1.50 -10.26 -5.48
CA ALA A 22 -2.91 -10.40 -5.87
C ALA A 22 -3.15 -10.12 -7.36
N PHE A 23 -2.43 -9.15 -7.94
CA PHE A 23 -2.66 -8.71 -9.31
C PHE A 23 -1.75 -9.38 -10.34
N GLY A 24 -0.52 -9.77 -9.94
CA GLY A 24 0.41 -10.39 -10.86
C GLY A 24 0.66 -9.53 -12.09
N GLU A 25 0.51 -10.13 -13.27
CA GLU A 25 0.72 -9.43 -14.55
C GLU A 25 -0.48 -8.58 -14.98
N TYR A 26 -1.61 -8.69 -14.30
CA TYR A 26 -2.82 -7.97 -14.67
C TYR A 26 -2.68 -6.45 -14.55
N ALA A 27 -1.99 -5.99 -13.52
CA ALA A 27 -1.74 -4.57 -13.28
C ALA A 27 -0.35 -4.36 -12.68
N LEU A 28 0.30 -3.28 -13.08
CA LEU A 28 1.55 -2.84 -12.45
C LEU A 28 1.23 -2.17 -11.12
N VAL A 29 1.94 -2.56 -10.06
CA VAL A 29 1.81 -1.92 -8.73
C VAL A 29 3.11 -1.17 -8.44
N SER A 30 3.01 0.11 -8.12
CA SER A 30 4.17 0.99 -7.97
C SER A 30 3.93 2.09 -6.96
N ALA A 31 5.00 2.60 -6.36
CA ALA A 31 4.96 3.77 -5.49
C ALA A 31 5.07 5.08 -6.27
N ARG A 32 5.35 4.99 -7.56
CA ARG A 32 5.54 6.15 -8.43
C ARG A 32 4.72 6.03 -9.69
N MET A 33 4.36 7.16 -10.28
CA MET A 33 3.70 7.18 -11.58
C MET A 33 4.69 6.65 -12.63
N PRO A 34 4.33 5.60 -13.38
CA PRO A 34 5.24 5.08 -14.41
C PRO A 34 5.38 6.08 -15.55
N LYS A 35 6.58 6.14 -16.17
CA LYS A 35 6.85 7.00 -17.32
C LYS A 35 6.04 6.57 -18.53
N GLN A 36 5.99 5.26 -18.77
CA GLN A 36 5.12 4.66 -19.78
C GLN A 36 3.99 3.96 -19.01
N ARG A 37 2.80 4.52 -19.12
CA ARG A 37 1.65 4.00 -18.37
C ARG A 37 1.10 2.74 -19.04
N PRO A 38 1.09 1.59 -18.33
CA PRO A 38 0.37 0.42 -18.81
C PRO A 38 -1.14 0.69 -18.79
N ILE A 39 -1.90 -0.22 -19.39
CA ILE A 39 -3.36 -0.11 -19.45
C ILE A 39 -3.97 -0.08 -18.04
N ARG A 40 -3.38 -0.83 -17.12
CA ARG A 40 -3.82 -0.89 -15.72
C ARG A 40 -2.62 -0.73 -14.80
N PHE A 41 -2.72 0.17 -13.84
CA PHE A 41 -1.70 0.25 -12.79
C PHE A 41 -2.28 0.78 -11.49
N ILE A 42 -1.57 0.47 -10.40
CA ILE A 42 -1.96 0.88 -9.06
C ILE A 42 -0.81 1.65 -8.45
N LYS A 43 -1.11 2.84 -7.97
CA LYS A 43 -0.14 3.66 -7.25
C LYS A 43 -0.44 3.57 -5.75
N VAL A 44 0.59 3.28 -4.96
CA VAL A 44 0.51 3.15 -3.51
C VAL A 44 1.27 4.29 -2.86
N SER A 45 0.62 5.00 -1.95
CA SER A 45 1.23 6.11 -1.23
C SER A 45 0.92 6.04 0.26
N ARG A 46 1.88 6.43 1.09
CA ARG A 46 1.59 6.69 2.50
C ARG A 46 1.23 8.17 2.63
N ILE A 47 0.04 8.44 3.17
CA ILE A 47 -0.47 9.81 3.31
C ILE A 47 -0.57 10.26 4.77
N GLY A 48 -0.08 9.44 5.70
CA GLY A 48 -0.08 9.78 7.11
C GLY A 48 0.01 8.57 8.00
N GLY A 49 -0.58 8.68 9.17
CA GLY A 49 -0.56 7.64 10.18
C GLY A 49 0.31 8.03 11.37
N SER A 50 0.49 7.09 12.27
CA SER A 50 1.25 7.31 13.51
C SER A 50 1.89 6.00 13.97
N GLN A 51 2.95 6.12 14.75
CA GLN A 51 3.48 4.98 15.50
C GLN A 51 2.87 5.06 16.90
N ASP A 52 1.73 4.42 17.08
CA ASP A 52 0.95 4.50 18.32
C ASP A 52 1.69 3.94 19.53
N THR A 53 2.51 2.90 19.31
CA THR A 53 3.37 2.31 20.34
C THR A 53 4.71 1.95 19.71
N PRO A 54 5.77 1.68 20.53
CA PRO A 54 7.02 1.22 19.98
C PRO A 54 6.93 -0.07 19.16
N ILE A 55 5.88 -0.86 19.34
CA ILE A 55 5.71 -2.15 18.68
C ILE A 55 4.69 -2.12 17.53
N THR A 56 4.03 -0.99 17.28
CA THR A 56 3.01 -0.91 16.22
C THR A 56 3.12 0.40 15.47
N ASP A 57 3.31 0.31 14.16
CA ASP A 57 3.21 1.45 13.24
C ASP A 57 1.87 1.37 12.51
N MET A 58 1.12 2.44 12.53
CA MET A 58 -0.14 2.56 11.79
C MET A 58 0.05 3.54 10.64
N ALA A 59 0.09 3.00 9.42
CA ALA A 59 0.29 3.80 8.22
C ALA A 59 -1.04 4.05 7.52
N ARG A 60 -1.32 5.32 7.23
CA ARG A 60 -2.46 5.66 6.35
C ARG A 60 -2.02 5.50 4.91
N ILE A 61 -2.62 4.56 4.21
CA ILE A 61 -2.24 4.19 2.84
C ILE A 61 -3.34 4.61 1.87
N LEU A 62 -2.93 5.28 0.80
CA LEU A 62 -3.79 5.62 -0.33
C LEU A 62 -3.49 4.69 -1.49
N ILE A 63 -4.52 4.06 -2.03
CA ILE A 63 -4.45 3.16 -3.18
C ILE A 63 -5.21 3.81 -4.33
N GLU A 64 -4.49 4.09 -5.43
CA GLU A 64 -5.08 4.68 -6.63
C GLU A 64 -5.04 3.65 -7.75
N CYS A 65 -6.20 3.26 -8.24
CA CYS A 65 -6.34 2.28 -9.31
C CYS A 65 -6.69 2.99 -10.62
N PHE A 66 -5.80 2.84 -11.61
CA PHE A 66 -5.95 3.43 -12.95
C PHE A 66 -6.28 2.35 -13.96
N GLY A 67 -7.26 2.59 -14.79
CA GLY A 67 -7.68 1.63 -15.81
C GLY A 67 -8.36 2.31 -16.99
N PRO A 68 -8.70 1.49 -18.02
CA PRO A 68 -9.30 2.04 -19.26
C PRO A 68 -10.76 2.46 -19.11
N ASP A 69 -11.48 1.93 -18.11
CA ASP A 69 -12.88 2.20 -17.90
C ASP A 69 -13.27 2.08 -16.43
N VAL A 70 -14.47 2.55 -16.12
CA VAL A 70 -14.99 2.58 -14.75
C VAL A 70 -15.12 1.18 -14.15
N GLU A 71 -15.64 0.22 -14.92
CA GLU A 71 -15.85 -1.14 -14.43
C GLU A 71 -14.52 -1.80 -14.04
N THR A 72 -13.49 -1.65 -14.88
CA THR A 72 -12.16 -2.17 -14.60
C THR A 72 -11.60 -1.56 -13.31
N CYS A 73 -11.71 -0.25 -13.14
CA CYS A 73 -11.23 0.43 -11.94
C CYS A 73 -11.99 -0.01 -10.69
N GLU A 74 -13.30 -0.15 -10.77
CA GLU A 74 -14.11 -0.60 -9.65
C GLU A 74 -13.72 -2.03 -9.24
N ASN A 75 -13.54 -2.92 -10.22
CA ASN A 75 -13.10 -4.29 -9.96
C ASN A 75 -11.69 -4.33 -9.35
N MET A 76 -10.78 -3.47 -9.81
CA MET A 76 -9.45 -3.36 -9.24
C MET A 76 -9.50 -2.93 -7.78
N THR A 77 -10.32 -1.95 -7.44
CA THR A 77 -10.46 -1.53 -6.05
C THR A 77 -11.04 -2.64 -5.18
N ALA A 78 -12.01 -3.37 -5.68
CA ALA A 78 -12.60 -4.49 -4.94
C ALA A 78 -11.56 -5.58 -4.65
N THR A 79 -10.75 -5.94 -5.65
CA THR A 79 -9.68 -6.94 -5.49
C THR A 79 -8.61 -6.44 -4.52
N ALA A 80 -8.20 -5.19 -4.63
CA ALA A 80 -7.19 -4.62 -3.74
C ALA A 80 -7.66 -4.59 -2.29
N ARG A 81 -8.90 -4.19 -2.05
CA ARG A 81 -9.49 -4.19 -0.70
C ARG A 81 -9.54 -5.59 -0.11
N THR A 82 -9.94 -6.57 -0.90
CA THR A 82 -9.99 -7.97 -0.47
C THR A 82 -8.59 -8.48 -0.15
N ALA A 83 -7.61 -8.18 -0.98
CA ALA A 83 -6.23 -8.61 -0.76
C ALA A 83 -5.68 -8.05 0.57
N LEU A 84 -5.94 -6.78 0.86
CA LEU A 84 -5.49 -6.16 2.09
C LEU A 84 -6.15 -6.77 3.33
N ARG A 85 -7.45 -7.06 3.28
CA ARG A 85 -8.15 -7.74 4.37
C ARG A 85 -7.62 -9.14 4.59
N ASN A 86 -7.36 -9.87 3.51
CA ASN A 86 -6.85 -11.24 3.60
C ASN A 86 -5.39 -11.30 4.09
N ALA A 87 -4.67 -10.21 4.00
CA ALA A 87 -3.30 -10.10 4.49
C ALA A 87 -3.22 -9.92 6.02
N ILE A 88 -4.31 -9.60 6.69
CA ILE A 88 -4.35 -9.45 8.14
C ILE A 88 -3.90 -10.77 8.79
N SER A 89 -3.02 -10.67 9.79
CA SER A 89 -2.43 -11.80 10.49
C SER A 89 -1.54 -12.68 9.60
N THR A 90 -0.86 -12.04 8.65
CA THR A 90 0.18 -12.69 7.83
C THR A 90 1.48 -11.89 7.90
N THR A 91 2.58 -12.54 7.50
CA THR A 91 3.88 -11.89 7.38
C THR A 91 4.16 -11.62 5.90
N VAL A 92 4.42 -10.36 5.56
CA VAL A 92 4.75 -9.93 4.19
C VAL A 92 5.99 -9.04 4.26
N GLU A 93 7.01 -9.35 3.45
CA GLU A 93 8.28 -8.62 3.44
C GLU A 93 8.89 -8.51 4.86
N GLY A 94 8.75 -9.58 5.64
CA GLY A 94 9.24 -9.62 7.02
C GLY A 94 8.41 -8.82 8.02
N ALA A 95 7.30 -8.23 7.61
CA ALA A 95 6.41 -7.47 8.47
C ALA A 95 5.18 -8.28 8.83
N TRP A 96 4.83 -8.30 10.12
CA TRP A 96 3.56 -8.88 10.56
C TRP A 96 2.47 -7.84 10.42
N ILE A 97 1.45 -8.16 9.61
CA ILE A 97 0.30 -7.29 9.38
C ILE A 97 -0.72 -7.54 10.48
N ARG A 98 -0.89 -6.56 11.36
CA ARG A 98 -1.80 -6.66 12.49
C ARG A 98 -3.24 -6.38 12.10
N ASN A 99 -3.46 -5.40 11.23
CA ASN A 99 -4.81 -5.00 10.85
C ASN A 99 -4.80 -4.13 9.59
N TRP A 100 -5.95 -4.08 8.95
CA TRP A 100 -6.33 -3.13 7.91
C TRP A 100 -7.68 -2.55 8.34
N SER A 101 -7.75 -1.26 8.62
CA SER A 101 -8.91 -0.65 9.29
C SER A 101 -9.21 0.75 8.77
N ASN A 102 -10.37 1.27 9.16
CA ASN A 102 -10.84 2.61 8.82
C ASN A 102 -10.76 2.90 7.33
N GLU A 103 -11.18 1.92 6.52
CA GLU A 103 -11.20 2.01 5.08
C GLU A 103 -12.24 3.04 4.64
N GLN A 104 -11.84 3.94 3.74
CA GLN A 104 -12.71 4.94 3.14
C GLN A 104 -12.64 4.84 1.63
N GLY A 105 -13.80 4.93 0.98
CA GLY A 105 -13.97 4.73 -0.44
C GLY A 105 -14.43 3.30 -0.73
N PRO A 106 -14.39 2.85 -2.02
CA PRO A 106 -13.74 3.55 -3.13
C PRO A 106 -14.55 4.74 -3.64
N VAL A 107 -13.85 5.63 -4.31
CA VAL A 107 -14.40 6.84 -4.92
C VAL A 107 -13.90 6.95 -6.35
N ASP A 108 -14.80 7.30 -7.27
CA ASP A 108 -14.45 7.67 -8.65
C ASP A 108 -13.87 9.08 -8.62
N PHE A 109 -12.57 9.20 -8.89
CA PHE A 109 -11.86 10.46 -8.73
C PHE A 109 -10.89 10.67 -9.89
N PRO A 110 -11.37 11.17 -11.04
CA PRO A 110 -10.54 11.34 -12.23
C PRO A 110 -9.30 12.19 -11.98
N HIS A 111 -8.16 11.75 -12.52
CA HIS A 111 -6.90 12.47 -12.36
C HIS A 111 -6.90 13.68 -13.30
N PRO A 112 -6.59 14.88 -12.80
CA PRO A 112 -6.71 16.09 -13.61
C PRO A 112 -5.75 16.16 -14.80
N GLU A 113 -4.62 15.45 -14.75
CA GLU A 113 -3.61 15.46 -15.80
C GLU A 113 -3.58 14.20 -16.66
N ILE A 114 -4.32 13.15 -16.26
CA ILE A 114 -4.38 11.87 -16.99
C ILE A 114 -5.82 11.68 -17.49
N ILE A 115 -6.14 12.33 -18.60
CA ILE A 115 -7.53 12.39 -19.09
C ILE A 115 -7.95 11.17 -19.89
N ASP A 116 -7.01 10.31 -20.28
CA ASP A 116 -7.26 9.10 -21.07
C ASP A 116 -7.44 7.84 -20.23
N MET A 117 -7.42 7.98 -18.92
CA MET A 117 -7.61 6.86 -17.98
C MET A 117 -8.61 7.23 -16.90
N GLU A 118 -9.34 6.25 -16.43
CA GLU A 118 -10.14 6.37 -15.23
C GLU A 118 -9.28 6.14 -13.99
N ARG A 119 -9.65 6.78 -12.89
CA ARG A 119 -9.00 6.53 -11.60
C ARG A 119 -10.07 6.35 -10.52
N TRP A 120 -9.95 5.27 -9.77
CA TRP A 120 -10.70 5.03 -8.54
C TRP A 120 -9.72 4.90 -7.41
N GLN A 121 -10.06 5.39 -6.24
CA GLN A 121 -9.16 5.34 -5.11
C GLN A 121 -9.87 5.00 -3.81
N PHE A 122 -9.13 4.41 -2.89
CA PHE A 122 -9.56 4.19 -1.52
C PHE A 122 -8.36 4.32 -0.60
N GLN A 123 -8.62 4.44 0.69
CA GLN A 123 -7.56 4.56 1.68
C GLN A 123 -7.93 3.79 2.94
N GLY A 124 -6.94 3.46 3.74
CA GLY A 124 -7.14 2.76 4.99
C GLY A 124 -5.89 2.78 5.84
N ASN A 125 -6.01 2.29 7.06
CA ASN A 125 -4.91 2.18 8.01
C ASN A 125 -4.33 0.78 7.98
N LEU A 126 -3.06 0.67 7.60
CA LEU A 126 -2.31 -0.58 7.68
C LEU A 126 -1.50 -0.56 8.97
N SER A 127 -1.81 -1.47 9.88
CA SER A 127 -1.10 -1.60 11.15
C SER A 127 -0.08 -2.72 11.07
N LEU A 128 1.19 -2.37 11.27
CA LEU A 128 2.31 -3.30 11.20
C LEU A 128 3.00 -3.39 12.54
N SER A 129 3.47 -4.60 12.90
CA SER A 129 4.38 -4.76 14.02
C SER A 129 5.76 -4.21 13.64
N THR A 130 6.37 -3.45 14.55
CA THR A 130 7.78 -3.08 14.40
C THR A 130 8.66 -4.31 14.61
N ALA A 131 9.87 -4.27 14.07
CA ALA A 131 10.82 -5.36 14.22
C ALA A 131 12.14 -4.82 14.76
N PRO A 132 12.87 -5.62 15.58
CA PRO A 132 14.19 -5.19 16.02
C PRO A 132 15.16 -5.18 14.84
N VAL A 133 15.96 -4.11 14.76
CA VAL A 133 17.05 -3.99 13.80
C VAL A 133 18.30 -3.50 14.50
N LEU A 134 19.46 -3.84 13.95
CA LEU A 134 20.72 -3.34 14.48
C LEU A 134 20.79 -1.83 14.32
N SER A 135 21.41 -1.17 15.31
CA SER A 135 21.75 0.24 15.20
C SER A 135 22.71 0.45 14.04
N VAL A 136 22.31 1.31 13.10
CA VAL A 136 23.12 1.64 11.94
C VAL A 136 23.37 3.14 11.94
N PRO A 137 24.63 3.58 11.73
CA PRO A 137 24.91 5.02 11.64
C PRO A 137 24.10 5.66 10.50
N PRO A 138 23.68 6.92 10.67
CA PRO A 138 22.97 7.63 9.58
C PRO A 138 23.81 7.65 8.31
N GLY A 139 23.17 7.38 7.16
CA GLY A 139 23.83 7.36 5.87
C GLY A 139 24.52 6.06 5.49
N SER A 140 24.41 5.05 6.33
CA SER A 140 25.00 3.73 6.06
C SER A 140 24.08 2.84 5.23
#